data_b6886e83ac47d2bea1f682e36489509e
#
_entry.id   b6886e83ac47d2bea1f682e36489509e
#
_cell.length_a   1.000
_cell.length_b   1.000
_cell.length_c   1.000
_cell.angle_alpha   90.00
_cell.angle_beta   90.00
_cell.angle_gamma   90.00
#
_symmetry.space_group_name_H-M   'P 1'
#
loop_
_entity.id
_entity.type
_entity.pdbx_description
1 polymer ?
#
loop_
_entity_poly.entity_id
_entity_poly.type
_entity_poly.pdbx_seq_one_letter_code
_entity_poly.pdbx_strand_id
1 'polypeptide(L)'
;GQASELMDATSSWNLEQQCQDVLRRLGIGDLDKPVKDLSGGYRKRVGLAAALVSQPDVLLLDEPTNHLDASAVEWLQNWLDHYEGALVLITHDRYVLDRITTRMVEINNGEVRKYSGNYREFLQQKVEQEQSEASSKKKFQGVLRKELAWLRQGPKARSTKQKARIQRIAEMQATQEVQVKAKLEMKSLSRRIGKIA
;
A
#
# COMPACT_ATOMS: atom_id res chain seq x y z
N GLY A 1 -28.78 -38.09 17.87
CA GLY A 1 -29.44 -38.22 16.56
C GLY A 1 -28.43 -37.91 15.44
N GLN A 2 -28.72 -38.29 14.19
CA GLN A 2 -27.82 -38.14 13.03
C GLN A 2 -27.19 -36.75 12.88
N ALA A 3 -27.86 -35.67 13.24
CA ALA A 3 -27.33 -34.32 13.24
C ALA A 3 -26.19 -34.13 14.28
N SER A 4 -26.33 -34.72 15.46
CA SER A 4 -25.29 -34.64 16.50
C SER A 4 -24.04 -35.42 16.13
N GLU A 5 -24.22 -36.60 15.52
CA GLU A 5 -23.09 -37.42 15.02
C GLU A 5 -22.35 -36.77 13.87
N LEU A 6 -23.06 -36.04 12.99
CA LEU A 6 -22.45 -35.22 11.91
C LEU A 6 -21.66 -34.03 12.49
N MET A 7 -22.16 -33.38 13.52
CA MET A 7 -21.49 -32.27 14.20
C MET A 7 -20.23 -32.73 14.95
N ASP A 8 -20.26 -33.90 15.56
CA ASP A 8 -19.10 -34.52 16.22
C ASP A 8 -18.04 -34.94 15.19
N ALA A 9 -18.45 -35.51 14.07
CA ALA A 9 -17.55 -35.97 13.00
C ALA A 9 -16.86 -34.80 12.25
N THR A 10 -17.49 -33.61 12.24
CA THR A 10 -16.96 -32.42 11.53
C THR A 10 -16.31 -31.37 12.43
N SER A 11 -16.16 -31.66 13.75
CA SER A 11 -15.68 -30.68 14.75
C SER A 11 -16.49 -29.37 14.78
N SER A 12 -17.76 -29.42 14.36
CA SER A 12 -18.61 -28.24 14.16
C SER A 12 -18.94 -27.51 15.47
N TRP A 13 -18.93 -28.19 16.60
CA TRP A 13 -19.06 -27.58 17.93
C TRP A 13 -17.91 -26.59 18.22
N ASN A 14 -16.71 -26.94 17.81
CA ASN A 14 -15.54 -26.08 17.99
C ASN A 14 -15.62 -24.86 17.08
N LEU A 15 -16.18 -25.01 15.87
CA LEU A 15 -16.37 -23.91 14.92
C LEU A 15 -17.40 -22.90 15.41
N GLU A 16 -18.53 -23.35 15.94
CA GLU A 16 -19.57 -22.46 16.49
C GLU A 16 -19.03 -21.63 17.65
N GLN A 17 -18.28 -22.25 18.56
CA GLN A 17 -17.64 -21.54 19.66
C GLN A 17 -16.60 -20.54 19.20
N GLN A 18 -15.79 -20.91 18.21
CA GLN A 18 -14.83 -19.99 17.58
C GLN A 18 -15.51 -18.79 16.93
N CYS A 19 -16.61 -19.02 16.19
CA CYS A 19 -17.42 -17.95 15.62
C CYS A 19 -17.93 -16.98 16.69
N GLN A 20 -18.53 -17.51 17.76
CA GLN A 20 -19.06 -16.70 18.86
C GLN A 20 -17.96 -15.89 19.56
N ASP A 21 -16.79 -16.48 19.78
CA ASP A 21 -15.66 -15.81 20.41
C ASP A 21 -15.12 -14.67 19.54
N VAL A 22 -14.94 -14.90 18.22
CA VAL A 22 -14.50 -13.87 17.29
C VAL A 22 -15.52 -12.72 17.21
N LEU A 23 -16.82 -13.04 17.10
CA LEU A 23 -17.89 -12.05 17.05
C LEU A 23 -17.90 -11.18 18.32
N ARG A 24 -17.79 -11.82 19.48
CA ARG A 24 -17.74 -11.14 20.78
C ARG A 24 -16.51 -10.22 20.89
N ARG A 25 -15.34 -10.68 20.44
CA ARG A 25 -14.10 -9.89 20.41
C ARG A 25 -14.20 -8.67 19.50
N LEU A 26 -14.95 -8.77 18.41
CA LEU A 26 -15.21 -7.66 17.50
C LEU A 26 -16.41 -6.77 17.94
N GLY A 27 -16.92 -6.96 19.18
CA GLY A 27 -17.98 -6.15 19.74
C GLY A 27 -19.36 -6.43 19.14
N ILE A 28 -19.61 -7.66 18.68
CA ILE A 28 -20.90 -8.11 18.16
C ILE A 28 -21.55 -8.97 19.24
N GLY A 29 -22.54 -8.40 19.94
CA GLY A 29 -23.21 -9.10 21.05
C GLY A 29 -24.58 -9.67 20.69
N ASP A 30 -25.28 -9.08 19.72
CA ASP A 30 -26.61 -9.50 19.30
C ASP A 30 -26.50 -10.40 18.07
N LEU A 31 -26.55 -11.71 18.30
CA LEU A 31 -26.38 -12.73 17.25
C LEU A 31 -27.71 -13.12 16.57
N ASP A 32 -28.85 -12.75 17.15
CA ASP A 32 -30.18 -13.12 16.65
C ASP A 32 -30.68 -12.11 15.57
N LYS A 33 -30.02 -10.96 15.48
CA LYS A 33 -30.42 -9.91 14.57
C LYS A 33 -30.07 -10.24 13.12
N PRO A 34 -31.03 -10.19 12.19
CA PRO A 34 -30.75 -10.41 10.77
C PRO A 34 -29.69 -9.42 10.22
N VAL A 35 -28.74 -9.90 9.42
CA VAL A 35 -27.63 -9.09 8.87
C VAL A 35 -28.14 -7.88 8.08
N LYS A 36 -29.30 -7.99 7.43
CA LYS A 36 -29.94 -6.88 6.67
C LYS A 36 -30.29 -5.69 7.57
N ASP A 37 -30.56 -5.91 8.84
CA ASP A 37 -31.00 -4.89 9.82
C ASP A 37 -29.81 -4.30 10.59
N LEU A 38 -28.58 -4.76 10.32
CA LEU A 38 -27.37 -4.26 10.93
C LEU A 38 -26.92 -2.94 10.28
N SER A 39 -26.30 -2.07 11.07
CA SER A 39 -25.61 -0.88 10.54
C SER A 39 -24.45 -1.26 9.62
N GLY A 40 -23.99 -0.32 8.78
CA GLY A 40 -22.84 -0.55 7.88
C GLY A 40 -21.57 -1.00 8.62
N GLY A 41 -21.29 -0.39 9.78
CA GLY A 41 -20.15 -0.78 10.63
C GLY A 41 -20.30 -2.18 11.22
N TYR A 42 -21.49 -2.55 11.65
CA TYR A 42 -21.77 -3.92 12.13
C TYR A 42 -21.62 -4.96 11.02
N ARG A 43 -22.13 -4.69 9.82
CA ARG A 43 -21.97 -5.59 8.65
C ARG A 43 -20.51 -5.80 8.31
N LYS A 44 -19.67 -4.75 8.34
CA LYS A 44 -18.23 -4.87 8.11
C LYS A 44 -17.55 -5.74 9.18
N ARG A 45 -17.92 -5.59 10.45
CA ARG A 45 -17.39 -6.41 11.55
C ARG A 45 -17.80 -7.88 11.41
N VAL A 46 -19.04 -8.17 11.00
CA VAL A 46 -19.50 -9.54 10.71
C VAL A 46 -18.72 -10.13 9.53
N GLY A 47 -18.50 -9.35 8.47
CA GLY A 47 -17.69 -9.78 7.32
C GLY A 47 -16.23 -10.06 7.73
N LEU A 48 -15.65 -9.23 8.58
CA LEU A 48 -14.32 -9.46 9.14
C LEU A 48 -14.29 -10.75 9.96
N ALA A 49 -15.26 -10.96 10.86
CA ALA A 49 -15.37 -12.19 11.64
C ALA A 49 -15.41 -13.45 10.75
N ALA A 50 -16.24 -13.42 9.71
CA ALA A 50 -16.35 -14.52 8.76
C ALA A 50 -15.01 -14.82 8.06
N ALA A 51 -14.30 -13.77 7.63
CA ALA A 51 -12.99 -13.92 7.00
C ALA A 51 -11.92 -14.51 7.96
N LEU A 52 -11.93 -14.09 9.23
CA LEU A 52 -10.99 -14.60 10.22
C LEU A 52 -11.26 -16.05 10.59
N VAL A 53 -12.54 -16.42 10.78
CA VAL A 53 -12.93 -17.79 11.14
C VAL A 53 -12.66 -18.79 10.02
N SER A 54 -12.81 -18.36 8.75
CA SER A 54 -12.57 -19.24 7.59
C SER A 54 -11.11 -19.61 7.40
N GLN A 55 -10.16 -18.89 8.01
CA GLN A 55 -8.73 -19.13 7.94
C GLN A 55 -8.23 -19.45 6.51
N PRO A 56 -8.48 -18.58 5.51
CA PRO A 56 -8.12 -18.84 4.13
C PRO A 56 -6.60 -18.84 3.94
N ASP A 57 -6.07 -19.46 2.88
CA ASP A 57 -4.63 -19.41 2.58
C ASP A 57 -4.15 -17.98 2.28
N VAL A 58 -5.05 -17.10 1.80
CA VAL A 58 -4.75 -15.69 1.49
C VAL A 58 -5.85 -14.81 2.06
N LEU A 59 -5.50 -13.93 2.98
CA LEU A 59 -6.42 -12.97 3.62
C LEU A 59 -6.16 -11.56 3.09
N LEU A 60 -7.20 -10.94 2.52
CA LEU A 60 -7.16 -9.55 2.02
C LEU A 60 -8.00 -8.67 2.94
N LEU A 61 -7.39 -7.69 3.60
CA LEU A 61 -8.06 -6.76 4.50
C LEU A 61 -7.87 -5.32 4.06
N ASP A 62 -8.98 -4.61 3.93
CA ASP A 62 -9.01 -3.17 3.60
C ASP A 62 -9.59 -2.40 4.80
N GLU A 63 -8.72 -1.59 5.44
CA GLU A 63 -9.03 -0.80 6.64
C GLU A 63 -9.76 -1.59 7.74
N PRO A 64 -9.25 -2.76 8.18
CA PRO A 64 -9.97 -3.66 9.09
C PRO A 64 -10.14 -3.08 10.50
N THR A 65 -9.34 -2.10 10.90
CA THR A 65 -9.41 -1.45 12.21
C THR A 65 -10.50 -0.38 12.28
N ASN A 66 -11.06 0.04 11.15
CA ASN A 66 -12.13 1.02 11.12
C ASN A 66 -13.38 0.47 11.84
N HIS A 67 -13.97 1.29 12.70
CA HIS A 67 -15.14 0.97 13.51
C HIS A 67 -14.92 -0.09 14.62
N LEU A 68 -13.67 -0.43 14.94
CA LEU A 68 -13.31 -1.23 16.09
C LEU A 68 -12.93 -0.33 17.28
N ASP A 69 -13.23 -0.78 18.49
CA ASP A 69 -12.69 -0.16 19.70
C ASP A 69 -11.24 -0.61 19.95
N ALA A 70 -10.57 0.04 20.89
CA ALA A 70 -9.15 -0.22 21.17
C ALA A 70 -8.88 -1.69 21.56
N SER A 71 -9.79 -2.34 22.28
CA SER A 71 -9.64 -3.73 22.70
C SER A 71 -9.78 -4.70 21.54
N ALA A 72 -10.71 -4.45 20.62
CA ALA A 72 -10.90 -5.22 19.41
C ALA A 72 -9.71 -5.04 18.43
N VAL A 73 -9.16 -3.82 18.32
CA VAL A 73 -7.96 -3.55 17.52
C VAL A 73 -6.75 -4.33 18.05
N GLU A 74 -6.50 -4.29 19.36
CA GLU A 74 -5.40 -5.02 19.99
C GLU A 74 -5.57 -6.55 19.80
N TRP A 75 -6.77 -7.07 19.99
CA TRP A 75 -7.06 -8.46 19.75
C TRP A 75 -6.82 -8.84 18.26
N LEU A 76 -7.32 -8.03 17.31
CA LEU A 76 -7.12 -8.27 15.89
C LEU A 76 -5.64 -8.28 15.51
N GLN A 77 -4.85 -7.34 16.04
CA GLN A 77 -3.40 -7.30 15.82
C GLN A 77 -2.72 -8.58 16.32
N ASN A 78 -3.08 -9.04 17.53
CA ASN A 78 -2.55 -10.29 18.08
C ASN A 78 -2.95 -11.50 17.23
N TRP A 79 -4.18 -11.53 16.70
CA TRP A 79 -4.65 -12.60 15.83
C TRP A 79 -3.88 -12.61 14.49
N LEU A 80 -3.71 -11.43 13.86
CA LEU A 80 -2.99 -11.30 12.59
C LEU A 80 -1.50 -11.62 12.71
N ASP A 81 -0.89 -11.33 13.86
CA ASP A 81 0.51 -11.64 14.15
C ASP A 81 0.80 -13.16 14.17
N HIS A 82 -0.21 -13.96 14.51
CA HIS A 82 -0.13 -15.43 14.54
C HIS A 82 -0.77 -16.11 13.32
N TYR A 83 -1.21 -15.32 12.34
CA TYR A 83 -1.81 -15.87 11.14
C TYR A 83 -0.76 -16.48 10.20
N GLU A 84 -0.90 -17.78 9.91
CA GLU A 84 0.09 -18.54 9.13
C GLU A 84 -0.04 -18.34 7.60
N GLY A 85 -1.23 -17.91 7.13
CA GLY A 85 -1.50 -17.67 5.73
C GLY A 85 -0.86 -16.39 5.17
N ALA A 86 -1.01 -16.15 3.89
CA ALA A 86 -0.58 -14.91 3.26
C ALA A 86 -1.55 -13.76 3.60
N LEU A 87 -1.03 -12.65 4.13
CA LEU A 87 -1.81 -11.46 4.49
C LEU A 87 -1.48 -10.30 3.54
N VAL A 88 -2.51 -9.71 2.94
CA VAL A 88 -2.44 -8.41 2.26
C VAL A 88 -3.31 -7.42 3.03
N LEU A 89 -2.68 -6.40 3.58
CA LEU A 89 -3.32 -5.43 4.44
C LEU A 89 -3.22 -4.03 3.86
N ILE A 90 -4.34 -3.34 3.74
CA ILE A 90 -4.43 -1.91 3.41
C ILE A 90 -4.92 -1.21 4.67
N THR A 91 -4.12 -0.29 5.22
CA THR A 91 -4.52 0.50 6.39
C THR A 91 -3.70 1.77 6.53
N HIS A 92 -4.27 2.77 7.21
CA HIS A 92 -3.58 3.98 7.64
C HIS A 92 -3.01 3.87 9.07
N ASP A 93 -3.27 2.77 9.76
CA ASP A 93 -2.77 2.53 11.11
C ASP A 93 -1.30 2.08 11.08
N ARG A 94 -0.43 3.05 11.42
CA ARG A 94 1.03 2.85 11.42
C ARG A 94 1.50 1.82 12.43
N TYR A 95 0.80 1.68 13.55
CA TYR A 95 1.16 0.71 14.59
C TYR A 95 0.89 -0.72 14.11
N VAL A 96 -0.23 -0.92 13.43
CA VAL A 96 -0.56 -2.20 12.79
C VAL A 96 0.48 -2.55 11.72
N LEU A 97 0.81 -1.59 10.85
CA LEU A 97 1.82 -1.79 9.80
C LEU A 97 3.21 -2.10 10.38
N ASP A 98 3.63 -1.38 11.43
CA ASP A 98 4.96 -1.59 12.05
C ASP A 98 5.08 -2.96 12.72
N ARG A 99 3.98 -3.48 13.27
CA ARG A 99 3.95 -4.74 14.01
C ARG A 99 3.82 -5.97 13.13
N ILE A 100 2.93 -5.92 12.13
CA ILE A 100 2.49 -7.12 11.41
C ILE A 100 3.21 -7.29 10.08
N THR A 101 3.61 -6.19 9.42
CA THR A 101 4.12 -6.29 8.05
C THR A 101 5.59 -6.68 7.99
N THR A 102 5.90 -7.57 7.06
CA THR A 102 7.27 -7.95 6.69
C THR A 102 7.69 -7.38 5.34
N ARG A 103 6.75 -6.85 4.58
CA ARG A 103 6.95 -6.20 3.28
C ARG A 103 5.93 -5.09 3.09
N MET A 104 6.37 -3.99 2.47
CA MET A 104 5.51 -2.87 2.14
C MET A 104 5.43 -2.68 0.62
N VAL A 105 4.26 -2.32 0.14
CA VAL A 105 4.03 -1.96 -1.26
C VAL A 105 3.46 -0.55 -1.31
N GLU A 106 4.20 0.36 -1.92
CA GLU A 106 3.73 1.73 -2.17
C GLU A 106 3.21 1.84 -3.60
N ILE A 107 2.00 2.34 -3.75
CA ILE A 107 1.41 2.70 -5.05
C ILE A 107 1.37 4.22 -5.11
N ASN A 108 2.18 4.80 -5.98
CA ASN A 108 2.27 6.25 -6.13
C ASN A 108 2.38 6.64 -7.60
N ASN A 109 1.46 7.49 -8.07
CA ASN A 109 1.44 8.00 -9.45
C ASN A 109 1.48 6.90 -10.53
N GLY A 110 0.82 5.76 -10.29
CA GLY A 110 0.81 4.63 -11.22
C GLY A 110 2.07 3.74 -11.17
N GLU A 111 3.06 4.11 -10.37
CA GLU A 111 4.22 3.27 -10.09
C GLU A 111 4.00 2.43 -8.83
N VAL A 112 4.46 1.19 -8.89
CA VAL A 112 4.44 0.25 -7.76
C VAL A 112 5.87 0.04 -7.27
N ARG A 113 6.13 0.38 -6.02
CA ARG A 113 7.43 0.20 -5.38
C ARG A 113 7.30 -0.78 -4.22
N LYS A 114 8.25 -1.70 -4.11
CA LYS A 114 8.30 -2.73 -3.06
C LYS A 114 9.44 -2.41 -2.11
N TYR A 115 9.16 -2.53 -0.82
CA TYR A 115 10.13 -2.33 0.25
C TYR A 115 10.11 -3.57 1.16
N SER A 116 11.27 -3.99 1.60
CA SER A 116 11.41 -5.07 2.58
C SER A 116 11.34 -4.50 3.99
N GLY A 117 10.72 -5.25 4.91
CA GLY A 117 10.61 -4.85 6.30
C GLY A 117 9.28 -4.23 6.68
N ASN A 118 9.21 -3.74 7.92
CA ASN A 118 8.05 -3.12 8.52
C ASN A 118 7.89 -1.64 8.12
N TYR A 119 6.93 -0.94 8.72
CA TYR A 119 6.64 0.46 8.39
C TYR A 119 7.84 1.40 8.70
N ARG A 120 8.58 1.15 9.77
CA ARG A 120 9.76 1.95 10.16
C ARG A 120 10.88 1.81 9.15
N GLU A 121 11.18 0.58 8.73
CA GLU A 121 12.20 0.28 7.72
C GLU A 121 11.80 0.84 6.34
N PHE A 122 10.52 0.76 5.99
CA PHE A 122 9.97 1.43 4.81
C PHE A 122 10.26 2.94 4.80
N LEU A 123 10.00 3.64 5.92
CA LEU A 123 10.26 5.07 6.01
C LEU A 123 11.74 5.41 5.82
N GLN A 124 12.65 4.62 6.39
CA GLN A 124 14.09 4.81 6.22
C GLN A 124 14.50 4.64 4.75
N GLN A 125 14.11 3.53 4.14
CA GLN A 125 14.42 3.25 2.73
C GLN A 125 13.85 4.34 1.80
N LYS A 126 12.66 4.83 2.10
CA LYS A 126 12.02 5.92 1.33
C LYS A 126 12.81 7.22 1.41
N VAL A 127 13.25 7.62 2.60
CA VAL A 127 14.08 8.84 2.78
C VAL A 127 15.40 8.72 2.03
N GLU A 128 16.09 7.58 2.13
CA GLU A 128 17.34 7.33 1.40
C GLU A 128 17.16 7.39 -0.12
N GLN A 129 16.07 6.80 -0.62
CA GLN A 129 15.75 6.83 -2.04
C GLN A 129 15.46 8.25 -2.52
N GLU A 130 14.64 9.03 -1.81
CA GLU A 130 14.33 10.42 -2.15
C GLU A 130 15.60 11.30 -2.15
N GLN A 131 16.51 11.11 -1.20
CA GLN A 131 17.80 11.81 -1.16
C GLN A 131 18.69 11.44 -2.35
N SER A 132 18.75 10.16 -2.71
CA SER A 132 19.49 9.67 -3.87
C SER A 132 18.92 10.24 -5.18
N GLU A 133 17.59 10.20 -5.35
CA GLU A 133 16.92 10.78 -6.51
C GLU A 133 17.15 12.29 -6.62
N ALA A 134 17.07 13.03 -5.51
CA ALA A 134 17.31 14.47 -5.46
C ALA A 134 18.76 14.81 -5.83
N SER A 135 19.73 14.06 -5.32
CA SER A 135 21.15 14.25 -5.64
C SER A 135 21.46 13.93 -7.10
N SER A 136 20.88 12.88 -7.65
CA SER A 136 20.98 12.49 -9.06
C SER A 136 20.39 13.56 -9.98
N LYS A 137 19.22 14.11 -9.64
CA LYS A 137 18.62 15.24 -10.36
C LYS A 137 19.50 16.48 -10.35
N LYS A 138 20.08 16.83 -9.20
CA LYS A 138 21.01 17.99 -9.11
C LYS A 138 22.25 17.76 -9.97
N LYS A 139 22.85 16.58 -9.96
CA LYS A 139 23.99 16.21 -10.81
C LYS A 139 23.62 16.30 -12.29
N PHE A 140 22.50 15.73 -12.70
CA PHE A 140 22.00 15.77 -14.07
C PHE A 140 21.78 17.21 -14.55
N GLN A 141 21.10 18.06 -13.76
CA GLN A 141 20.90 19.47 -14.08
C GLN A 141 22.21 20.24 -14.17
N GLY A 142 23.19 19.93 -13.31
CA GLY A 142 24.53 20.53 -13.36
C GLY A 142 25.27 20.18 -14.64
N VAL A 143 25.22 18.93 -15.07
CA VAL A 143 25.82 18.48 -16.34
C VAL A 143 25.11 19.15 -17.52
N LEU A 144 23.79 19.11 -17.57
CA LEU A 144 23.01 19.73 -18.64
C LEU A 144 23.28 21.22 -18.76
N ARG A 145 23.38 21.95 -17.65
CA ARG A 145 23.74 23.40 -17.65
C ARG A 145 25.12 23.65 -18.26
N LYS A 146 26.11 22.82 -17.90
CA LYS A 146 27.47 22.94 -18.48
C LYS A 146 27.47 22.64 -19.98
N GLU A 147 26.74 21.66 -20.42
CA GLU A 147 26.62 21.29 -21.83
C GLU A 147 25.91 22.35 -22.65
N LEU A 148 24.82 22.93 -22.11
CA LEU A 148 24.12 24.05 -22.76
C LEU A 148 24.98 25.34 -22.85
N ALA A 149 25.76 25.63 -21.81
CA ALA A 149 26.71 26.76 -21.84
C ALA A 149 27.77 26.57 -22.92
N TRP A 150 28.30 25.35 -23.07
CA TRP A 150 29.23 25.01 -24.15
C TRP A 150 28.60 25.19 -25.55
N LEU A 151 27.35 24.77 -25.74
CA LEU A 151 26.62 24.95 -27.00
C LEU A 151 26.45 26.42 -27.37
N ARG A 152 26.19 27.31 -26.39
CA ARG A 152 26.06 28.78 -26.59
C ARG A 152 27.36 29.46 -27.01
N GLN A 153 28.53 28.94 -26.60
CA GLN A 153 29.83 29.47 -26.96
C GLN A 153 30.22 29.19 -28.41
N GLY A 154 29.44 28.40 -29.14
CA GLY A 154 29.66 28.02 -30.52
C GLY A 154 30.83 27.03 -30.69
N PRO A 155 30.65 25.92 -31.34
CA PRO A 155 31.71 24.95 -31.59
C PRO A 155 32.71 25.51 -32.64
N LYS A 156 33.97 25.69 -32.24
CA LYS A 156 35.04 26.23 -33.12
C LYS A 156 35.51 25.26 -34.24
N ALA A 157 35.07 24.01 -34.26
CA ALA A 157 35.42 23.02 -35.30
C ALA A 157 34.34 21.94 -35.48
N ARG A 158 34.05 21.55 -36.74
CA ARG A 158 33.10 20.51 -37.14
C ARG A 158 33.75 19.14 -37.06
N SER A 159 33.88 18.54 -35.87
CA SER A 159 34.38 17.18 -35.70
C SER A 159 33.24 16.21 -35.39
N THR A 160 33.43 14.90 -35.70
CA THR A 160 32.49 13.83 -35.41
C THR A 160 32.13 13.74 -33.91
N LYS A 161 33.13 14.05 -33.06
CA LYS A 161 32.93 14.12 -31.59
C LYS A 161 31.95 15.20 -31.16
N GLN A 162 31.85 16.30 -31.93
CA GLN A 162 30.90 17.38 -31.63
C GLN A 162 29.47 17.01 -32.01
N LYS A 163 29.25 16.27 -33.12
CA LYS A 163 27.92 15.78 -33.49
C LYS A 163 27.36 14.86 -32.42
N ALA A 164 28.16 13.91 -31.93
CA ALA A 164 27.77 13.02 -30.85
C ALA A 164 27.45 13.76 -29.54
N ARG A 165 28.19 14.83 -29.21
CA ARG A 165 27.94 15.68 -28.04
C ARG A 165 26.64 16.48 -28.17
N ILE A 166 26.36 17.05 -29.34
CA ILE A 166 25.10 17.76 -29.62
C ILE A 166 23.89 16.80 -29.51
N GLN A 167 24.01 15.59 -30.08
CA GLN A 167 22.98 14.59 -29.99
C GLN A 167 22.69 14.19 -28.50
N ARG A 168 23.73 13.99 -27.71
CA ARG A 168 23.62 13.71 -26.29
C ARG A 168 22.90 14.82 -25.51
N ILE A 169 23.17 16.07 -25.83
CA ILE A 169 22.49 17.23 -25.23
C ILE A 169 20.99 17.22 -25.59
N ALA A 170 20.66 16.95 -26.87
CA ALA A 170 19.26 16.85 -27.30
C ALA A 170 18.51 15.71 -26.56
N GLU A 171 19.15 14.56 -26.40
CA GLU A 171 18.59 13.43 -25.61
C GLU A 171 18.36 13.81 -24.14
N MET A 172 19.32 14.51 -23.52
CA MET A 172 19.19 15.00 -22.14
C MET A 172 18.05 16.03 -21.99
N GLN A 173 17.86 16.93 -22.97
CA GLN A 173 16.74 17.88 -22.95
C GLN A 173 15.40 17.18 -23.12
N ALA A 174 15.28 16.23 -24.05
CA ALA A 174 14.08 15.44 -24.27
C ALA A 174 13.68 14.67 -22.99
N THR A 175 14.65 14.08 -22.28
CA THR A 175 14.41 13.39 -21.00
C THR A 175 13.86 14.35 -19.94
N GLN A 176 14.38 15.57 -19.87
CA GLN A 176 13.90 16.58 -18.92
C GLN A 176 12.47 17.03 -19.25
N GLU A 177 12.15 17.25 -20.53
CA GLU A 177 10.80 17.66 -20.98
C GLU A 177 9.76 16.59 -20.68
N VAL A 178 10.06 15.31 -20.92
CA VAL A 178 9.18 14.19 -20.60
C VAL A 178 8.88 14.15 -19.09
N GLN A 179 9.89 14.33 -18.24
CA GLN A 179 9.70 14.37 -16.79
C GLN A 179 8.83 15.55 -16.33
N VAL A 180 8.98 16.72 -16.96
CA VAL A 180 8.19 17.91 -16.65
C VAL A 180 6.73 17.73 -17.10
N LYS A 181 6.49 17.20 -18.30
CA LYS A 181 5.14 16.93 -18.83
C LYS A 181 4.41 15.90 -17.96
N ALA A 182 5.03 14.78 -17.64
CA ALA A 182 4.45 13.76 -16.77
C ALA A 182 4.05 14.34 -15.39
N LYS A 183 4.89 15.21 -14.81
CA LYS A 183 4.58 15.88 -13.54
C LYS A 183 3.42 16.87 -13.62
N LEU A 184 3.26 17.56 -14.75
CA LEU A 184 2.15 18.50 -15.00
C LEU A 184 0.84 17.77 -15.22
N GLU A 185 0.82 16.68 -15.99
CA GLU A 185 -0.37 15.85 -16.23
C GLU A 185 -0.88 15.23 -14.94
N MET A 186 0.01 14.71 -14.09
CA MET A 186 -0.36 14.16 -12.78
C MET A 186 -0.96 15.21 -11.83
N LYS A 187 -0.44 16.45 -11.82
CA LYS A 187 -1.04 17.55 -11.05
C LYS A 187 -2.44 17.92 -11.53
N SER A 188 -2.72 17.78 -12.81
CA SER A 188 -4.05 18.07 -13.40
C SER A 188 -5.06 16.98 -13.05
N LEU A 189 -4.64 15.71 -12.99
CA LEU A 189 -5.48 14.58 -12.60
C LEU A 189 -5.84 14.62 -11.10
N SER A 190 -4.88 14.94 -10.23
CA SER A 190 -5.14 15.03 -8.78
C SER A 190 -6.12 16.14 -8.40
N ARG A 191 -6.22 17.22 -9.20
CA ARG A 191 -7.22 18.27 -9.02
C ARG A 191 -8.65 17.87 -9.40
N ARG A 192 -8.84 16.84 -10.24
CA ARG A 192 -10.16 16.36 -10.67
C ARG A 192 -10.81 15.38 -9.70
N ILE A 193 -10.04 14.70 -8.84
CA ILE A 193 -10.56 13.72 -7.88
C ILE A 193 -11.10 14.38 -6.58
N GLY A 194 -10.84 15.68 -6.37
CA GLY A 194 -11.23 16.43 -5.16
C GLY A 194 -12.62 17.06 -5.15
N LYS A 195 -13.56 16.67 -6.03
CA LYS A 195 -14.93 17.18 -6.06
C LYS A 195 -15.94 16.08 -6.38
N ILE A 196 -16.18 15.19 -5.42
CA ILE A 196 -17.45 14.47 -5.29
C ILE A 196 -17.83 14.57 -3.81
N ALA A 197 -18.76 15.44 -3.55
CA ALA A 197 -19.45 15.59 -2.25
C ALA A 197 -20.47 14.48 -2.12
#